data_479e2af1fedd06ff2f2f60c70ca2a9d7
#
_entry.id   479e2af1fedd06ff2f2f60c70ca2a9d7
#
_cell.length_a   1.000
_cell.length_b   1.000
_cell.length_c   1.000
_cell.angle_alpha   90.00
_cell.angle_beta   90.00
_cell.angle_gamma   90.00
#
_symmetry.space_group_name_H-M   'P 1'
#
loop_
_entity.id
_entity.type
_entity.pdbx_description
1 polymer ?
#
loop_
_entity_poly.entity_id
_entity_poly.type
_entity_poly.pdbx_seq_one_letter_code
_entity_poly.pdbx_strand_id
1 'polypeptide(L)'
;NNQRIFYPLNKKTLFKINQKFRIFTKNLKKEEKSISTQGRVFKIKNYYSGLARFNFKELCDQNLGAEDYLNISQICHHIFIEEVPVFNEYNSNQQLRFITLIDILYEKKINLSISMETSLNNIGTSKKHSETFKRTTSRLHEMTASKLS
;
A
#
# COMPACT_ATOMS: atom_id res chain seq x y z
N ASN A 1 2.32 11.56 -15.11
CA ASN A 1 1.04 11.45 -14.44
C ASN A 1 1.24 11.38 -12.94
N ASN A 2 0.68 12.35 -12.22
CA ASN A 2 0.84 12.46 -10.76
C ASN A 2 -0.25 11.75 -9.96
N GLN A 3 -1.16 11.03 -10.64
CA GLN A 3 -2.22 10.32 -9.96
C GLN A 3 -1.65 9.21 -9.06
N ARG A 4 -2.05 9.21 -7.80
CA ARG A 4 -1.55 8.25 -6.81
C ARG A 4 -2.65 7.38 -6.22
N ILE A 5 -3.91 7.69 -6.48
CA ILE A 5 -5.05 6.94 -5.98
C ILE A 5 -5.97 6.60 -7.15
N PHE A 6 -6.38 5.34 -7.20
CA PHE A 6 -7.16 4.78 -8.32
C PHE A 6 -8.34 4.02 -7.77
N TYR A 7 -9.54 4.40 -8.16
CA TYR A 7 -10.79 3.72 -7.74
C TYR A 7 -11.90 4.02 -8.73
N PRO A 8 -12.97 3.21 -8.77
CA PRO A 8 -13.15 1.92 -8.14
C PRO A 8 -12.27 0.85 -8.80
N LEU A 9 -12.34 -0.38 -8.32
CA LEU A 9 -11.58 -1.49 -8.90
C LEU A 9 -12.30 -1.99 -10.16
N ASN A 10 -11.76 -1.64 -11.33
CA ASN A 10 -12.29 -2.07 -12.62
C ASN A 10 -11.15 -2.10 -13.65
N LYS A 11 -11.48 -2.48 -14.89
CA LYS A 11 -10.47 -2.60 -15.97
C LYS A 11 -9.78 -1.27 -16.26
N LYS A 12 -10.52 -0.17 -16.19
CA LYS A 12 -9.97 1.17 -16.48
C LYS A 12 -8.93 1.58 -15.45
N THR A 13 -9.23 1.41 -14.16
CA THR A 13 -8.27 1.74 -13.10
C THR A 13 -7.08 0.80 -13.09
N LEU A 14 -7.31 -0.48 -13.36
CA LEU A 14 -6.21 -1.44 -13.50
C LEU A 14 -5.28 -1.05 -14.65
N PHE A 15 -5.83 -0.65 -15.78
CA PHE A 15 -5.04 -0.16 -16.90
C PHE A 15 -4.17 1.03 -16.51
N LYS A 16 -4.76 1.99 -15.80
CA LYS A 16 -4.06 3.21 -15.37
C LYS A 16 -2.92 2.91 -14.40
N ILE A 17 -3.16 2.07 -13.40
CA ILE A 17 -2.11 1.75 -12.43
C ILE A 17 -1.00 0.90 -13.06
N ASN A 18 -1.36 0.00 -13.98
CA ASN A 18 -0.38 -0.76 -14.75
C ASN A 18 0.49 0.16 -15.60
N GLN A 19 -0.12 1.16 -16.24
CA GLN A 19 0.60 2.12 -17.04
C GLN A 19 1.60 2.93 -16.20
N LYS A 20 1.15 3.39 -15.03
CA LYS A 20 2.01 4.11 -14.10
C LYS A 20 3.19 3.25 -13.66
N PHE A 21 2.91 2.01 -13.28
CA PHE A 21 3.96 1.08 -12.86
C PHE A 21 4.99 0.86 -13.97
N ARG A 22 4.52 0.68 -15.19
CA ARG A 22 5.38 0.47 -16.36
C ARG A 22 6.27 1.69 -16.61
N ILE A 23 5.70 2.89 -16.50
CA ILE A 23 6.48 4.13 -16.66
C ILE A 23 7.60 4.20 -15.63
N PHE A 24 7.31 3.88 -14.38
CA PHE A 24 8.29 3.95 -13.29
C PHE A 24 9.33 2.85 -13.35
N THR A 25 9.03 1.70 -13.97
CA THR A 25 9.94 0.57 -14.04
C THR A 25 10.61 0.42 -15.42
N LYS A 26 10.32 1.30 -16.34
CA LYS A 26 10.74 1.20 -17.75
C LYS A 26 12.23 0.91 -17.93
N ASN A 27 13.08 1.57 -17.17
CA ASN A 27 14.53 1.42 -17.28
C ASN A 27 15.12 0.66 -16.09
N LEU A 28 14.28 -0.02 -15.32
CA LEU A 28 14.69 -0.77 -14.15
C LEU A 28 14.58 -2.26 -14.42
N LYS A 29 15.43 -3.03 -13.77
CA LYS A 29 15.43 -4.48 -13.89
C LYS A 29 14.68 -5.07 -12.70
N LYS A 30 13.81 -6.05 -12.98
CA LYS A 30 13.15 -6.81 -11.93
C LYS A 30 14.18 -7.65 -11.17
N GLU A 31 14.13 -7.59 -9.86
CA GLU A 31 15.04 -8.33 -8.98
C GLU A 31 14.26 -9.28 -8.09
N GLU A 32 14.88 -10.39 -7.75
CA GLU A 32 14.37 -11.24 -6.68
C GLU A 32 14.74 -10.58 -5.37
N LYS A 33 13.74 -10.34 -4.51
CA LYS A 33 13.94 -9.65 -3.25
C LYS A 33 13.11 -10.30 -2.16
N SER A 34 13.73 -10.48 -1.00
CA SER A 34 13.06 -11.02 0.17
C SER A 34 13.49 -10.24 1.39
N ILE A 35 12.61 -10.19 2.40
CA ILE A 35 12.97 -9.72 3.72
C ILE A 35 12.92 -10.89 4.68
N SER A 36 13.74 -10.84 5.72
CA SER A 36 13.75 -11.84 6.78
C SER A 36 13.42 -11.16 8.10
N THR A 37 12.42 -11.69 8.79
CA THR A 37 11.97 -11.16 10.07
C THR A 37 11.82 -12.31 11.05
N GLN A 38 12.67 -12.37 12.07
CA GLN A 38 12.60 -13.41 13.12
C GLN A 38 12.52 -14.83 12.53
N GLY A 39 13.39 -15.13 11.55
CA GLY A 39 13.44 -16.46 10.95
C GLY A 39 12.38 -16.74 9.89
N ARG A 40 11.47 -15.80 9.66
CA ARG A 40 10.48 -15.90 8.58
C ARG A 40 10.98 -15.14 7.36
N VAL A 41 10.74 -15.68 6.18
CA VAL A 41 11.13 -15.05 4.92
C VAL A 41 9.86 -14.63 4.17
N PHE A 42 9.80 -13.35 3.80
CA PHE A 42 8.72 -12.82 2.97
C PHE A 42 9.30 -12.41 1.62
N LYS A 43 8.81 -13.05 0.55
CA LYS A 43 9.28 -12.78 -0.80
C LYS A 43 8.48 -11.64 -1.41
N ILE A 44 9.19 -10.65 -1.97
CA ILE A 44 8.58 -9.54 -2.71
C ILE A 44 8.58 -9.92 -4.19
N LYS A 45 7.38 -10.17 -4.74
CA LYS A 45 7.24 -10.68 -6.11
C LYS A 45 7.61 -9.67 -7.18
N ASN A 46 7.35 -8.38 -6.94
CA ASN A 46 7.58 -7.32 -7.91
C ASN A 46 8.45 -6.24 -7.27
N TYR A 47 9.75 -6.37 -7.44
CA TYR A 47 10.72 -5.45 -6.88
C TYR A 47 11.66 -4.93 -7.96
N TYR A 48 11.79 -3.61 -8.08
CA TYR A 48 12.57 -2.91 -9.10
C TYR A 48 13.33 -1.76 -8.45
N SER A 49 14.54 -2.01 -7.96
CA SER A 49 15.43 -0.97 -7.42
C SER A 49 14.75 -0.02 -6.42
N GLY A 50 14.09 -0.57 -5.42
CA GLY A 50 13.42 0.22 -4.39
C GLY A 50 11.96 0.52 -4.68
N LEU A 51 11.45 0.11 -5.83
CA LEU A 51 10.03 0.21 -6.16
C LEU A 51 9.42 -1.17 -6.04
N ALA A 52 8.38 -1.32 -5.23
CA ALA A 52 7.73 -2.61 -5.00
C ALA A 52 6.23 -2.49 -5.26
N ARG A 53 5.63 -3.59 -5.71
CA ARG A 53 4.19 -3.65 -6.00
C ARG A 53 3.59 -4.84 -5.28
N PHE A 54 2.53 -4.57 -4.52
CA PHE A 54 1.85 -5.57 -3.71
C PHE A 54 0.35 -5.52 -3.94
N ASN A 55 -0.31 -6.65 -3.72
CA ASN A 55 -1.73 -6.70 -3.50
C ASN A 55 -1.99 -6.50 -2.01
N PHE A 56 -3.11 -5.88 -1.64
CA PHE A 56 -3.48 -5.66 -0.23
C PHE A 56 -3.40 -6.95 0.58
N LYS A 57 -3.87 -8.07 0.03
CA LYS A 57 -3.88 -9.36 0.74
C LYS A 57 -2.48 -9.86 1.05
N GLU A 58 -1.51 -9.59 0.19
CA GLU A 58 -0.12 -9.99 0.44
C GLU A 58 0.45 -9.32 1.68
N LEU A 59 0.06 -8.07 1.94
CA LEU A 59 0.60 -7.30 3.06
C LEU A 59 -0.27 -7.37 4.30
N CYS A 60 -1.59 -7.41 4.16
CA CYS A 60 -2.51 -7.22 5.28
C CYS A 60 -3.37 -8.44 5.61
N ASP A 61 -3.38 -9.46 4.75
CA ASP A 61 -4.12 -10.70 5.00
C ASP A 61 -3.16 -11.88 5.17
N GLN A 62 -1.97 -11.60 5.67
CA GLN A 62 -0.94 -12.56 6.02
C GLN A 62 -0.50 -12.29 7.45
N ASN A 63 0.26 -13.20 8.03
CA ASN A 63 0.77 -13.03 9.39
C ASN A 63 2.01 -12.11 9.39
N LEU A 64 1.81 -10.88 8.97
CA LEU A 64 2.83 -9.84 8.96
C LEU A 64 2.46 -8.77 10.00
N GLY A 65 3.47 -8.06 10.48
CA GLY A 65 3.28 -6.99 11.45
C GLY A 65 4.27 -5.86 11.26
N ALA A 66 4.37 -5.01 12.28
CA ALA A 66 5.16 -3.77 12.22
C ALA A 66 6.61 -4.02 11.81
N GLU A 67 7.23 -5.08 12.34
CA GLU A 67 8.63 -5.37 12.04
C GLU A 67 8.86 -5.72 10.58
N ASP A 68 7.92 -6.49 10.00
CA ASP A 68 7.96 -6.80 8.57
C ASP A 68 7.84 -5.54 7.73
N TYR A 69 6.90 -4.65 8.09
CA TYR A 69 6.67 -3.39 7.38
C TYR A 69 7.86 -2.44 7.49
N LEU A 70 8.51 -2.42 8.65
CA LEU A 70 9.75 -1.64 8.83
C LEU A 70 10.85 -2.16 7.91
N ASN A 71 11.00 -3.49 7.81
CA ASN A 71 11.99 -4.09 6.93
C ASN A 71 11.72 -3.77 5.46
N ILE A 72 10.45 -3.81 5.05
CA ILE A 72 10.05 -3.41 3.69
C ILE A 72 10.38 -1.92 3.46
N SER A 73 10.10 -1.07 4.44
CA SER A 73 10.35 0.38 4.31
C SER A 73 11.83 0.72 4.16
N GLN A 74 12.72 -0.14 4.63
CA GLN A 74 14.16 0.08 4.53
C GLN A 74 14.71 -0.17 3.13
N ILE A 75 13.99 -0.93 2.30
CA ILE A 75 14.46 -1.29 0.96
C ILE A 75 13.59 -0.71 -0.15
N CYS A 76 12.58 0.08 0.19
CA CYS A 76 11.67 0.67 -0.79
C CYS A 76 11.57 2.18 -0.61
N HIS A 77 11.51 2.90 -1.71
CA HIS A 77 11.20 4.33 -1.71
C HIS A 77 9.81 4.62 -2.32
N HIS A 78 9.24 3.66 -3.02
CA HIS A 78 7.91 3.78 -3.61
C HIS A 78 7.23 2.40 -3.55
N ILE A 79 6.02 2.38 -3.00
CA ILE A 79 5.23 1.15 -2.86
C ILE A 79 3.89 1.34 -3.56
N PHE A 80 3.54 0.36 -4.39
CA PHE A 80 2.21 0.22 -4.99
C PHE A 80 1.44 -0.79 -4.16
N ILE A 81 0.25 -0.41 -3.68
CA ILE A 81 -0.65 -1.32 -2.96
C ILE A 81 -1.97 -1.35 -3.72
N GLU A 82 -2.36 -2.52 -4.19
CA GLU A 82 -3.55 -2.69 -5.02
C GLU A 82 -4.68 -3.39 -4.28
N GLU A 83 -5.90 -3.10 -4.70
CA GLU A 83 -7.12 -3.76 -4.27
C GLU A 83 -7.38 -3.61 -2.77
N VAL A 84 -7.21 -2.40 -2.24
CA VAL A 84 -7.58 -2.10 -0.86
C VAL A 84 -9.10 -2.13 -0.75
N PRO A 85 -9.66 -2.96 0.15
CA PRO A 85 -11.11 -3.11 0.27
C PRO A 85 -11.75 -2.02 1.10
N VAL A 86 -13.07 -1.97 1.12
CA VAL A 86 -13.82 -1.26 2.17
C VAL A 86 -13.63 -1.99 3.47
N PHE A 87 -13.47 -1.25 4.56
CA PHE A 87 -13.30 -1.85 5.89
C PHE A 87 -14.62 -1.87 6.66
N ASN A 88 -14.80 -2.94 7.41
CA ASN A 88 -16.00 -3.19 8.21
C ASN A 88 -15.67 -4.18 9.33
N GLU A 89 -16.69 -4.72 10.01
CA GLU A 89 -16.47 -5.64 11.12
C GLU A 89 -15.83 -6.96 10.69
N TYR A 90 -15.98 -7.36 9.43
CA TYR A 90 -15.48 -8.66 8.95
C TYR A 90 -13.99 -8.65 8.64
N ASN A 91 -13.39 -7.50 8.37
CA ASN A 91 -11.97 -7.41 8.05
C ASN A 91 -11.20 -6.49 9.00
N SER A 92 -11.63 -6.45 10.25
CA SER A 92 -11.05 -5.62 11.31
C SER A 92 -9.56 -5.92 11.53
N ASN A 93 -9.16 -7.18 11.47
CA ASN A 93 -7.75 -7.56 11.65
C ASN A 93 -6.89 -7.07 10.50
N GLN A 94 -7.39 -7.20 9.28
CA GLN A 94 -6.71 -6.69 8.09
C GLN A 94 -6.62 -5.16 8.12
N GLN A 95 -7.67 -4.51 8.62
CA GLN A 95 -7.66 -3.06 8.82
C GLN A 95 -6.57 -2.63 9.78
N LEU A 96 -6.40 -3.34 10.89
CA LEU A 96 -5.36 -3.02 11.88
C LEU A 96 -3.96 -3.12 11.25
N ARG A 97 -3.71 -4.15 10.46
CA ARG A 97 -2.44 -4.29 9.74
C ARG A 97 -2.25 -3.15 8.75
N PHE A 98 -3.31 -2.77 8.05
CA PHE A 98 -3.25 -1.64 7.11
C PHE A 98 -2.92 -0.32 7.83
N ILE A 99 -3.53 -0.09 8.98
CA ILE A 99 -3.23 1.08 9.82
C ILE A 99 -1.74 1.11 10.16
N THR A 100 -1.22 0.00 10.64
CA THR A 100 0.20 -0.13 11.01
C THR A 100 1.11 0.13 9.82
N LEU A 101 0.78 -0.46 8.67
CA LEU A 101 1.54 -0.29 7.43
C LEU A 101 1.57 1.17 7.00
N ILE A 102 0.42 1.82 6.93
CA ILE A 102 0.35 3.21 6.48
C ILE A 102 1.08 4.15 7.45
N ASP A 103 0.98 3.90 8.76
CA ASP A 103 1.73 4.69 9.75
C ASP A 103 3.23 4.62 9.48
N ILE A 104 3.74 3.43 9.20
CA ILE A 104 5.16 3.23 8.92
C ILE A 104 5.58 3.90 7.61
N LEU A 105 4.80 3.70 6.55
CA LEU A 105 5.10 4.31 5.25
C LEU A 105 5.09 5.84 5.33
N TYR A 106 4.16 6.39 6.10
CA TYR A 106 4.06 7.83 6.32
C TYR A 106 5.30 8.36 7.05
N GLU A 107 5.67 7.73 8.17
CA GLU A 107 6.82 8.14 8.98
C GLU A 107 8.13 8.02 8.20
N LYS A 108 8.26 7.00 7.37
CA LYS A 108 9.46 6.77 6.56
C LYS A 108 9.45 7.54 5.24
N LYS A 109 8.41 8.32 4.99
CA LYS A 109 8.28 9.15 3.78
C LYS A 109 8.36 8.34 2.49
N ILE A 110 7.76 7.16 2.51
CA ILE A 110 7.69 6.29 1.33
C ILE A 110 6.59 6.80 0.40
N ASN A 111 6.88 6.90 -0.88
CA ASN A 111 5.86 7.25 -1.87
C ASN A 111 4.86 6.11 -2.03
N LEU A 112 3.59 6.45 -2.16
CA LEU A 112 2.51 5.48 -2.24
C LEU A 112 1.67 5.70 -3.49
N SER A 113 1.42 4.61 -4.21
CA SER A 113 0.38 4.54 -5.26
C SER A 113 -0.57 3.42 -4.88
N ILE A 114 -1.87 3.69 -4.89
CA ILE A 114 -2.83 2.77 -4.28
C ILE A 114 -4.08 2.63 -5.16
N SER A 115 -4.57 1.40 -5.32
CA SER A 115 -5.90 1.18 -5.91
C SER A 115 -6.86 0.68 -4.85
N MET A 116 -8.09 1.13 -4.91
CA MET A 116 -9.09 0.94 -3.86
C MET A 116 -10.45 0.60 -4.43
N GLU A 117 -11.22 -0.12 -3.63
CA GLU A 117 -12.60 -0.46 -3.97
C GLU A 117 -13.48 0.78 -4.08
N THR A 118 -13.21 1.79 -3.23
CA THR A 118 -13.97 3.05 -3.21
C THR A 118 -13.01 4.24 -3.01
N SER A 119 -13.56 5.44 -3.04
CA SER A 119 -12.83 6.65 -2.63
C SER A 119 -12.48 6.58 -1.14
N LEU A 120 -11.52 7.38 -0.71
CA LEU A 120 -11.12 7.46 0.70
C LEU A 120 -12.29 7.85 1.61
N ASN A 121 -13.19 8.71 1.12
CA ASN A 121 -14.34 9.15 1.92
C ASN A 121 -15.32 8.01 2.22
N ASN A 122 -15.31 6.96 1.43
CA ASN A 122 -16.23 5.82 1.56
C ASN A 122 -15.55 4.53 1.97
N ILE A 123 -14.31 4.61 2.46
CA ILE A 123 -13.51 3.42 2.74
C ILE A 123 -14.07 2.59 3.91
N GLY A 124 -14.85 3.20 4.80
CA GLY A 124 -15.44 2.49 5.92
C GLY A 124 -14.45 2.20 7.04
N THR A 125 -14.95 1.58 8.09
CA THR A 125 -14.13 1.15 9.23
C THR A 125 -14.90 0.18 10.10
N SER A 126 -14.19 -0.72 10.79
CA SER A 126 -14.77 -1.40 11.94
C SER A 126 -14.95 -0.39 13.07
N LYS A 127 -15.92 -0.63 13.96
CA LYS A 127 -16.15 0.23 15.14
C LYS A 127 -14.93 0.29 16.03
N LYS A 128 -14.30 -0.86 16.23
CA LYS A 128 -13.12 -1.03 17.07
C LYS A 128 -11.98 -0.09 16.69
N HIS A 129 -11.78 0.16 15.41
CA HIS A 129 -10.67 0.95 14.91
C HIS A 129 -11.07 2.35 14.42
N SER A 130 -12.32 2.78 14.63
CA SER A 130 -12.84 4.00 14.03
C SER A 130 -12.03 5.25 14.40
N GLU A 131 -11.65 5.39 15.66
CA GLU A 131 -10.88 6.58 16.09
C GLU A 131 -9.48 6.59 15.50
N THR A 132 -8.77 5.47 15.60
CA THR A 132 -7.42 5.36 15.05
C THR A 132 -7.42 5.55 13.53
N PHE A 133 -8.45 5.03 12.86
CA PHE A 133 -8.53 5.08 11.41
C PHE A 133 -8.73 6.50 10.85
N LYS A 134 -9.26 7.42 11.63
CA LYS A 134 -9.36 8.83 11.23
C LYS A 134 -7.98 9.40 10.89
N ARG A 135 -6.98 9.10 11.72
CA ARG A 135 -5.61 9.52 11.45
C ARG A 135 -5.05 8.84 10.20
N THR A 136 -5.33 7.55 10.04
CA THR A 136 -4.88 6.80 8.87
C THR A 136 -5.43 7.38 7.57
N THR A 137 -6.73 7.66 7.51
CA THR A 137 -7.34 8.26 6.31
C THR A 137 -6.80 9.66 6.03
N SER A 138 -6.54 10.44 7.09
CA SER A 138 -5.92 11.76 6.94
C SER A 138 -4.52 11.64 6.31
N ARG A 139 -3.72 10.69 6.77
CA ARG A 139 -2.40 10.43 6.21
C ARG A 139 -2.47 9.94 4.76
N LEU A 140 -3.44 9.08 4.47
CA LEU A 140 -3.67 8.62 3.10
C LEU A 140 -4.03 9.77 2.17
N HIS A 141 -4.89 10.70 2.60
CA HIS A 141 -5.21 11.89 1.82
C HIS A 141 -3.94 12.69 1.50
N GLU A 142 -3.10 12.88 2.49
CA GLU A 142 -1.84 13.59 2.32
C GLU A 142 -0.88 12.87 1.38
N MET A 143 -0.72 11.56 1.56
CA MET A 143 0.21 10.74 0.77
C MET A 143 -0.22 10.59 -0.67
N THR A 144 -1.52 10.65 -0.95
CA THR A 144 -2.06 10.43 -2.30
C THR A 144 -2.48 11.72 -3.00
N ALA A 145 -2.31 12.87 -2.36
CA ALA A 145 -2.59 14.15 -2.98
C ALA A 145 -1.67 14.36 -4.19
N SER A 146 -2.25 14.83 -5.29
CA SER A 146 -1.47 15.18 -6.47
C SER A 146 -0.63 16.42 -6.14
N LYS A 147 0.69 16.30 -6.30
CA LYS A 147 1.59 17.43 -6.11
C LYS A 147 1.76 18.12 -7.44
N LEU A 148 1.49 19.43 -7.45
CA LEU A 148 1.86 20.26 -8.57
C LEU A 148 3.38 20.41 -8.50
N SER A 149 4.04 19.84 -9.45
CA SER A 149 5.49 19.97 -9.56
C SER A 149 5.86 21.21 -10.37
#